data_ec7938f3c33e5ab372d17a037178a398
#
_entry.id   ec7938f3c33e5ab372d17a037178a398
#
_cell.length_a   1.000
_cell.length_b   1.000
_cell.length_c   1.000
_cell.angle_alpha   90.00
_cell.angle_beta   90.00
_cell.angle_gamma   90.00
#
_symmetry.space_group_name_H-M   'P 1'
#
loop_
_entity.id
_entity.type
_entity.pdbx_description
1 polymer ?
#
loop_
_entity_poly.entity_id
_entity_poly.type
_entity_poly.pdbx_seq_one_letter_code
_entity_poly.pdbx_strand_id
1 'polypeptide(L)'
;LRGLPEDTVLGVAPHSLRAASPEGIAMAEAIAPAAPIHIHVAEQVAEVTEVQAATGLRPVQWLLENHQMNNRWCLIHATQMEPLETKAMARSGAIAGLCPITEANLGDGIFDGVRFHAAGGKFGVGSDSNVRVSLSEELRLYEYSQRLAGKGRAMLADAGRSTGRVLYQGACEGGALAGGRAAGAIA
;
A
#
# COMPACT_ATOMS: atom_id res chain seq x y z
N LEU A 1 -24.30 -10.48 7.84
CA LEU A 1 -23.19 -10.58 8.83
C LEU A 1 -23.61 -11.25 10.15
N ARG A 2 -24.81 -11.84 10.23
CA ARG A 2 -25.26 -12.55 11.43
C ARG A 2 -24.39 -13.79 11.64
N GLY A 3 -23.80 -13.91 12.84
CA GLY A 3 -22.99 -15.09 13.24
C GLY A 3 -21.48 -14.92 13.08
N LEU A 4 -20.98 -13.78 12.63
CA LEU A 4 -19.55 -13.47 12.68
C LEU A 4 -19.15 -12.94 14.07
N PRO A 5 -17.89 -13.17 14.51
CA PRO A 5 -17.36 -12.56 15.73
C PRO A 5 -17.52 -11.04 15.74
N GLU A 6 -17.70 -10.45 16.92
CA GLU A 6 -17.92 -8.98 17.07
C GLU A 6 -16.75 -8.14 16.53
N ASP A 7 -15.55 -8.69 16.53
CA ASP A 7 -14.34 -8.03 16.03
C ASP A 7 -14.12 -8.21 14.53
N THR A 8 -15.06 -8.81 13.81
CA THR A 8 -14.97 -8.99 12.36
C THR A 8 -15.18 -7.67 11.64
N VAL A 9 -14.21 -7.32 10.77
CA VAL A 9 -14.31 -6.20 9.84
C VAL A 9 -14.49 -6.74 8.42
N LEU A 10 -15.46 -6.20 7.70
CA LEU A 10 -15.63 -6.47 6.28
C LEU A 10 -15.21 -5.25 5.48
N GLY A 11 -14.47 -5.49 4.40
CA GLY A 11 -14.06 -4.49 3.44
C GLY A 11 -14.48 -4.85 2.02
N VAL A 12 -14.11 -4.00 1.09
CA VAL A 12 -14.26 -4.24 -0.35
C VAL A 12 -12.88 -4.27 -1.01
N ALA A 13 -12.75 -5.07 -2.05
CA ALA A 13 -11.49 -5.23 -2.75
C ALA A 13 -11.70 -5.27 -4.27
N PRO A 14 -11.99 -4.14 -4.93
CA PRO A 14 -11.93 -4.08 -6.38
C PRO A 14 -10.51 -4.44 -6.83
N HIS A 15 -10.39 -5.34 -7.81
CA HIS A 15 -9.10 -5.94 -8.14
C HIS A 15 -8.04 -4.90 -8.51
N SER A 16 -8.28 -4.14 -9.57
CA SER A 16 -7.36 -3.12 -10.11
C SER A 16 -8.09 -2.27 -11.15
N LEU A 17 -7.49 -1.19 -11.61
CA LEU A 17 -8.02 -0.36 -12.71
C LEU A 17 -8.07 -1.09 -14.05
N ARG A 18 -7.36 -2.22 -14.20
CA ARG A 18 -7.43 -3.08 -15.40
C ARG A 18 -8.63 -4.02 -15.40
N ALA A 19 -9.11 -4.40 -14.21
CA ALA A 19 -10.13 -5.45 -14.07
C ALA A 19 -11.47 -4.94 -13.52
N ALA A 20 -11.50 -3.77 -12.92
CA ALA A 20 -12.72 -3.12 -12.44
C ALA A 20 -12.95 -1.80 -13.17
N SER A 21 -14.18 -1.59 -13.66
CA SER A 21 -14.53 -0.31 -14.29
C SER A 21 -14.60 0.82 -13.24
N PRO A 22 -14.47 2.09 -13.66
CA PRO A 22 -14.68 3.24 -12.76
C PRO A 22 -15.98 3.17 -11.97
N GLU A 23 -17.07 2.77 -12.61
CA GLU A 23 -18.39 2.61 -11.99
C GLU A 23 -18.39 1.45 -10.99
N GLY A 24 -17.67 0.36 -11.29
CA GLY A 24 -17.51 -0.79 -10.39
C GLY A 24 -16.76 -0.43 -9.12
N ILE A 25 -15.71 0.38 -9.22
CA ILE A 25 -14.94 0.89 -8.08
C ILE A 25 -15.81 1.83 -7.24
N ALA A 26 -16.51 2.77 -7.87
CA ALA A 26 -17.43 3.68 -7.19
C ALA A 26 -18.57 2.93 -6.48
N MET A 27 -19.11 1.88 -7.11
CA MET A 27 -20.12 1.01 -6.49
C MET A 27 -19.56 0.26 -5.28
N ALA A 28 -18.35 -0.30 -5.37
CA ALA A 28 -17.69 -0.97 -4.25
C ALA A 28 -17.47 0.00 -3.07
N GLU A 29 -17.04 1.23 -3.36
CA GLU A 29 -16.91 2.28 -2.33
C GLU A 29 -18.22 2.62 -1.66
N ALA A 30 -19.31 2.71 -2.43
CA ALA A 30 -20.65 3.07 -1.94
C ALA A 30 -21.33 1.96 -1.12
N ILE A 31 -21.08 0.68 -1.45
CA ILE A 31 -21.67 -0.47 -0.72
C ILE A 31 -21.21 -0.49 0.74
N ALA A 32 -20.00 -0.06 1.02
CA ALA A 32 -19.43 -0.13 2.36
C ALA A 32 -18.74 1.20 2.74
N PRO A 33 -19.51 2.27 3.00
CA PRO A 33 -18.99 3.64 3.11
C PRO A 33 -18.04 3.88 4.29
N ALA A 34 -18.00 2.98 5.28
CA ALA A 34 -17.08 3.07 6.43
C ALA A 34 -16.02 1.95 6.43
N ALA A 35 -16.07 1.04 5.47
CA ALA A 35 -15.20 -0.15 5.45
C ALA A 35 -13.86 0.11 4.75
N PRO A 36 -12.83 -0.71 5.02
CA PRO A 36 -11.59 -0.70 4.26
C PRO A 36 -11.82 -1.02 2.77
N ILE A 37 -11.00 -0.38 1.93
CA ILE A 37 -10.99 -0.58 0.48
C ILE A 37 -9.58 -0.95 0.07
N HIS A 38 -9.40 -2.13 -0.52
CA HIS A 38 -8.11 -2.58 -1.03
C HIS A 38 -8.13 -2.65 -2.55
N ILE A 39 -7.09 -2.19 -3.21
CA ILE A 39 -6.96 -2.24 -4.66
C ILE A 39 -5.49 -2.39 -5.06
N HIS A 40 -5.19 -3.31 -6.00
CA HIS A 40 -3.87 -3.37 -6.63
C HIS A 40 -3.71 -2.18 -7.56
N VAL A 41 -2.57 -1.52 -7.50
CA VAL A 41 -2.33 -0.33 -8.32
C VAL A 41 -0.85 -0.13 -8.59
N ALA A 42 -0.54 0.21 -9.83
CA ALA A 42 0.80 0.57 -10.29
C ALA A 42 1.87 -0.47 -9.88
N GLU A 43 1.52 -1.75 -9.94
CA GLU A 43 2.44 -2.84 -9.62
C GLU A 43 3.50 -2.96 -10.71
N GLN A 44 3.06 -3.03 -11.97
CA GLN A 44 3.91 -3.30 -13.11
C GLN A 44 3.92 -2.16 -14.13
N VAL A 45 5.03 -2.00 -14.84
CA VAL A 45 5.16 -1.00 -15.91
C VAL A 45 4.06 -1.16 -16.97
N ALA A 46 3.71 -2.40 -17.32
CA ALA A 46 2.66 -2.68 -18.29
C ALA A 46 1.30 -2.12 -17.82
N GLU A 47 0.95 -2.30 -16.55
CA GLU A 47 -0.27 -1.73 -15.97
C GLU A 47 -0.31 -0.21 -16.11
N VAL A 48 0.79 0.45 -15.76
CA VAL A 48 0.88 1.93 -15.86
C VAL A 48 0.65 2.38 -17.29
N THR A 49 1.29 1.70 -18.25
CA THR A 49 1.15 2.02 -19.68
C THR A 49 -0.28 1.84 -20.17
N GLU A 50 -0.92 0.72 -19.81
CA GLU A 50 -2.29 0.39 -20.22
C GLU A 50 -3.31 1.37 -19.61
N VAL A 51 -3.22 1.65 -18.33
CA VAL A 51 -4.13 2.59 -17.65
C VAL A 51 -3.94 4.01 -18.18
N GLN A 52 -2.69 4.44 -18.40
CA GLN A 52 -2.42 5.76 -18.95
C GLN A 52 -2.92 5.90 -20.39
N ALA A 53 -2.79 4.86 -21.19
CA ALA A 53 -3.34 4.86 -22.54
C ALA A 53 -4.88 4.94 -22.56
N ALA A 54 -5.54 4.28 -21.59
CA ALA A 54 -7.00 4.23 -21.51
C ALA A 54 -7.62 5.50 -20.89
N THR A 55 -6.93 6.12 -19.93
CA THR A 55 -7.51 7.19 -19.11
C THR A 55 -6.82 8.55 -19.25
N GLY A 56 -5.63 8.59 -19.84
CA GLY A 56 -4.77 9.78 -19.91
C GLY A 56 -3.97 10.02 -18.63
N LEU A 57 -4.21 9.25 -17.55
CA LEU A 57 -3.60 9.42 -16.23
C LEU A 57 -2.87 8.15 -15.80
N ARG A 58 -1.85 8.30 -14.98
CA ARG A 58 -1.19 7.18 -14.32
C ARG A 58 -2.12 6.58 -13.24
N PRO A 59 -1.99 5.29 -12.89
CA PRO A 59 -2.96 4.60 -12.03
C PRO A 59 -3.22 5.28 -10.69
N VAL A 60 -2.16 5.63 -9.95
CA VAL A 60 -2.31 6.28 -8.64
C VAL A 60 -2.85 7.71 -8.80
N GLN A 61 -2.40 8.44 -9.81
CA GLN A 61 -2.92 9.75 -10.13
C GLN A 61 -4.43 9.67 -10.44
N TRP A 62 -4.85 8.70 -11.24
CA TRP A 62 -6.26 8.51 -11.57
C TRP A 62 -7.12 8.29 -10.31
N LEU A 63 -6.67 7.42 -9.40
CA LEU A 63 -7.38 7.19 -8.13
C LEU A 63 -7.48 8.47 -7.29
N LEU A 64 -6.39 9.23 -7.17
CA LEU A 64 -6.36 10.48 -6.42
C LEU A 64 -7.29 11.57 -6.98
N GLU A 65 -7.49 11.59 -8.30
CA GLU A 65 -8.35 12.57 -8.96
C GLU A 65 -9.83 12.18 -8.99
N ASN A 66 -10.14 10.88 -8.96
CA ASN A 66 -11.50 10.38 -9.12
C ASN A 66 -12.15 9.88 -7.82
N HIS A 67 -11.39 9.71 -6.75
CA HIS A 67 -11.89 9.24 -5.45
C HIS A 67 -11.39 10.11 -4.30
N GLN A 68 -12.19 10.18 -3.22
CA GLN A 68 -11.75 10.82 -1.97
C GLN A 68 -10.85 9.86 -1.17
N MET A 69 -9.59 9.79 -1.61
CA MET A 69 -8.60 8.93 -0.97
C MET A 69 -8.36 9.35 0.48
N ASN A 70 -8.37 8.37 1.38
CA ASN A 70 -8.16 8.56 2.83
C ASN A 70 -7.64 7.26 3.46
N ASN A 71 -7.60 7.18 4.79
CA ASN A 71 -7.10 6.02 5.54
C ASN A 71 -7.95 4.74 5.42
N ARG A 72 -9.06 4.75 4.70
CA ARG A 72 -9.81 3.53 4.34
C ARG A 72 -9.19 2.81 3.14
N TRP A 73 -8.44 3.52 2.32
CA TRP A 73 -7.83 2.97 1.11
C TRP A 73 -6.47 2.35 1.40
N CYS A 74 -6.32 1.10 0.99
CA CYS A 74 -5.03 0.40 0.96
C CYS A 74 -4.65 0.15 -0.50
N LEU A 75 -3.63 0.82 -0.95
CA LEU A 75 -3.08 0.71 -2.30
C LEU A 75 -1.99 -0.36 -2.29
N ILE A 76 -2.29 -1.51 -2.92
CA ILE A 76 -1.39 -2.66 -2.90
C ILE A 76 -0.30 -2.48 -3.96
N HIS A 77 0.94 -2.76 -3.60
CA HIS A 77 2.19 -2.58 -4.34
C HIS A 77 2.59 -1.13 -4.54
N ALA A 78 1.94 -0.39 -5.42
CA ALA A 78 2.26 1.01 -5.76
C ALA A 78 3.75 1.22 -6.10
N THR A 79 4.39 0.22 -6.73
CA THR A 79 5.83 0.20 -7.06
C THR A 79 6.21 1.22 -8.12
N GLN A 80 5.33 1.42 -9.10
CA GLN A 80 5.60 2.23 -10.30
C GLN A 80 5.09 3.67 -10.19
N MET A 81 5.27 4.30 -9.02
CA MET A 81 4.85 5.69 -8.81
C MET A 81 5.94 6.70 -9.21
N GLU A 82 5.49 7.84 -9.74
CA GLU A 82 6.34 9.03 -9.85
C GLU A 82 6.47 9.75 -8.50
N PRO A 83 7.54 10.55 -8.29
CA PRO A 83 7.77 11.25 -7.02
C PRO A 83 6.61 12.12 -6.53
N LEU A 84 5.82 12.68 -7.43
CA LEU A 84 4.63 13.47 -7.08
C LEU A 84 3.47 12.60 -6.64
N GLU A 85 3.26 11.45 -7.30
CA GLU A 85 2.25 10.46 -6.91
C GLU A 85 2.55 9.91 -5.51
N THR A 86 3.81 9.54 -5.24
CA THR A 86 4.25 9.06 -3.92
C THR A 86 3.92 10.04 -2.80
N LYS A 87 4.23 11.34 -3.00
CA LYS A 87 3.92 12.37 -2.01
C LYS A 87 2.42 12.62 -1.87
N ALA A 88 1.69 12.62 -2.98
CA ALA A 88 0.24 12.85 -2.97
C ALA A 88 -0.48 11.69 -2.27
N MET A 89 -0.11 10.43 -2.56
CA MET A 89 -0.61 9.26 -1.89
C MET A 89 -0.36 9.30 -0.38
N ALA A 90 0.87 9.61 0.05
CA ALA A 90 1.20 9.74 1.46
C ALA A 90 0.32 10.79 2.18
N ARG A 91 0.09 11.93 1.54
CA ARG A 91 -0.71 13.05 2.10
C ARG A 91 -2.22 12.79 2.09
N SER A 92 -2.70 11.95 1.21
CA SER A 92 -4.12 11.57 1.16
C SER A 92 -4.56 10.76 2.39
N GLY A 93 -3.60 10.16 3.10
CA GLY A 93 -3.83 9.24 4.20
C GLY A 93 -4.04 7.79 3.76
N ALA A 94 -4.04 7.50 2.45
CA ALA A 94 -4.08 6.13 1.95
C ALA A 94 -2.86 5.34 2.43
N ILE A 95 -3.07 4.05 2.67
CA ILE A 95 -2.07 3.14 3.21
C ILE A 95 -1.40 2.41 2.06
N ALA A 96 -0.08 2.31 2.07
CA ALA A 96 0.64 1.43 1.16
C ALA A 96 0.58 -0.01 1.67
N GLY A 97 0.01 -0.91 0.89
CA GLY A 97 0.02 -2.36 1.15
C GLY A 97 1.18 -3.00 0.40
N LEU A 98 2.33 -3.16 1.05
CA LEU A 98 3.55 -3.59 0.40
C LEU A 98 3.70 -5.12 0.46
N CYS A 99 4.22 -5.70 -0.62
CA CYS A 99 4.53 -7.12 -0.73
C CYS A 99 5.97 -7.30 -1.26
N PRO A 100 6.99 -6.84 -0.52
CA PRO A 100 8.37 -6.74 -1.01
C PRO A 100 8.95 -8.04 -1.59
N ILE A 101 8.60 -9.20 -1.03
CA ILE A 101 9.07 -10.48 -1.53
C ILE A 101 8.42 -10.81 -2.89
N THR A 102 7.12 -10.57 -3.05
CA THR A 102 6.43 -10.76 -4.33
C THR A 102 6.95 -9.80 -5.40
N GLU A 103 7.06 -8.53 -5.05
CA GLU A 103 7.57 -7.48 -5.93
C GLU A 103 9.01 -7.79 -6.42
N ALA A 104 9.85 -8.36 -5.54
CA ALA A 104 11.18 -8.83 -5.91
C ALA A 104 11.15 -10.10 -6.77
N ASN A 105 10.27 -11.06 -6.47
CA ASN A 105 10.14 -12.30 -7.24
C ASN A 105 9.66 -12.06 -8.67
N LEU A 106 8.73 -11.11 -8.84
CA LEU A 106 8.18 -10.75 -10.15
C LEU A 106 9.05 -9.71 -10.89
N GLY A 107 9.97 -9.06 -10.17
CA GLY A 107 10.81 -8.01 -10.75
C GLY A 107 10.04 -6.72 -11.01
N ASP A 108 9.00 -6.46 -10.24
CA ASP A 108 8.10 -5.31 -10.43
C ASP A 108 8.78 -3.98 -10.10
N GLY A 109 9.78 -3.98 -9.24
CA GLY A 109 10.53 -2.79 -8.91
C GLY A 109 10.58 -2.50 -7.40
N ILE A 110 10.90 -1.26 -7.07
CA ILE A 110 11.11 -0.83 -5.69
C ILE A 110 10.11 0.28 -5.37
N PHE A 111 9.25 0.06 -4.38
CA PHE A 111 8.39 1.11 -3.84
C PHE A 111 9.25 2.28 -3.29
N ASP A 112 8.91 3.53 -3.59
CA ASP A 112 9.66 4.73 -3.13
C ASP A 112 9.40 5.01 -1.64
N GLY A 113 9.89 4.12 -0.79
CA GLY A 113 9.65 4.14 0.64
C GLY A 113 10.24 5.35 1.34
N VAL A 114 11.43 5.78 0.95
CA VAL A 114 12.10 6.93 1.56
C VAL A 114 11.25 8.20 1.39
N ARG A 115 10.77 8.45 0.19
CA ARG A 115 9.93 9.61 -0.10
C ARG A 115 8.56 9.51 0.56
N PHE A 116 7.98 8.30 0.55
CA PHE A 116 6.68 8.02 1.15
C PHE A 116 6.69 8.28 2.66
N HIS A 117 7.69 7.75 3.38
CA HIS A 117 7.87 8.00 4.82
C HIS A 117 8.16 9.47 5.13
N ALA A 118 9.02 10.12 4.35
CA ALA A 118 9.32 11.55 4.52
C ALA A 118 8.07 12.45 4.35
N ALA A 119 7.07 11.98 3.59
CA ALA A 119 5.79 12.65 3.41
C ALA A 119 4.73 12.27 4.45
N GLY A 120 5.06 11.44 5.45
CA GLY A 120 4.16 10.99 6.51
C GLY A 120 3.28 9.79 6.14
N GLY A 121 3.62 9.07 5.07
CA GLY A 121 2.88 7.91 4.59
C GLY A 121 2.90 6.74 5.58
N LYS A 122 1.82 5.99 5.62
CA LYS A 122 1.64 4.78 6.44
C LYS A 122 1.60 3.55 5.56
N PHE A 123 2.17 2.44 6.05
CA PHE A 123 2.23 1.20 5.28
C PHE A 123 1.90 -0.01 6.13
N GLY A 124 1.35 -1.03 5.50
CA GLY A 124 1.28 -2.39 5.99
C GLY A 124 2.06 -3.31 5.04
N VAL A 125 2.29 -4.56 5.46
CA VAL A 125 2.90 -5.57 4.59
C VAL A 125 2.03 -6.81 4.54
N GLY A 126 2.04 -7.48 3.38
CA GLY A 126 1.41 -8.76 3.14
C GLY A 126 2.36 -9.70 2.42
N SER A 127 2.14 -11.02 2.54
CA SER A 127 2.92 -12.03 1.81
C SER A 127 2.44 -12.25 0.39
N ASP A 128 1.26 -11.74 0.07
CA ASP A 128 0.62 -11.95 -1.23
C ASP A 128 0.57 -13.44 -1.62
N SER A 129 0.64 -13.79 -2.91
CA SER A 129 0.68 -15.17 -3.41
C SER A 129 2.04 -15.85 -3.21
N ASN A 130 2.73 -15.56 -2.13
CA ASN A 130 4.06 -16.06 -1.86
C ASN A 130 4.03 -17.30 -0.96
N VAL A 131 4.94 -18.23 -1.19
CA VAL A 131 5.13 -19.39 -0.33
C VAL A 131 5.89 -19.06 0.95
N ARG A 132 6.52 -17.89 1.01
CA ARG A 132 7.28 -17.44 2.16
C ARG A 132 6.53 -16.38 2.94
N VAL A 133 5.88 -16.81 3.99
CA VAL A 133 5.12 -15.94 4.89
C VAL A 133 6.00 -15.56 6.07
N SER A 134 6.63 -14.37 5.99
CA SER A 134 7.54 -13.91 7.04
C SER A 134 7.60 -12.39 7.11
N LEU A 135 6.95 -11.80 8.11
CA LEU A 135 6.99 -10.35 8.35
C LEU A 135 8.42 -9.79 8.40
N SER A 136 9.32 -10.50 9.07
CA SER A 136 10.71 -10.03 9.21
C SER A 136 11.47 -10.00 7.89
N GLU A 137 11.16 -10.89 6.95
CA GLU A 137 11.78 -10.90 5.64
C GLU A 137 11.20 -9.85 4.70
N GLU A 138 9.89 -9.63 4.74
CA GLU A 138 9.25 -8.52 4.04
C GLU A 138 9.88 -7.19 4.46
N LEU A 139 9.97 -6.93 5.77
CA LEU A 139 10.55 -5.70 6.30
C LEU A 139 12.05 -5.56 5.99
N ARG A 140 12.80 -6.67 6.03
CA ARG A 140 14.21 -6.68 5.66
C ARG A 140 14.39 -6.32 4.18
N LEU A 141 13.60 -6.94 3.30
CA LEU A 141 13.69 -6.69 1.87
C LEU A 141 13.25 -5.25 1.54
N TYR A 142 12.20 -4.77 2.19
CA TYR A 142 11.78 -3.37 2.06
C TYR A 142 12.91 -2.39 2.36
N GLU A 143 13.61 -2.52 3.49
CA GLU A 143 14.75 -1.67 3.83
C GLU A 143 15.93 -1.89 2.88
N TYR A 144 16.24 -3.15 2.52
CA TYR A 144 17.40 -3.45 1.67
C TYR A 144 17.24 -2.91 0.25
N SER A 145 16.04 -2.97 -0.30
CA SER A 145 15.75 -2.35 -1.59
C SER A 145 16.02 -0.84 -1.58
N GLN A 146 15.62 -0.15 -0.50
CA GLN A 146 15.90 1.28 -0.34
C GLN A 146 17.41 1.56 -0.23
N ARG A 147 18.15 0.71 0.53
CA ARG A 147 19.61 0.85 0.64
C ARG A 147 20.32 0.71 -0.70
N LEU A 148 19.93 -0.29 -1.48
CA LEU A 148 20.51 -0.55 -2.80
C LEU A 148 20.18 0.58 -3.78
N ALA A 149 18.95 1.03 -3.83
CA ALA A 149 18.52 2.12 -4.69
C ALA A 149 19.16 3.46 -4.30
N GLY A 150 19.10 3.80 -3.01
CA GLY A 150 19.60 5.09 -2.48
C GLY A 150 21.08 5.11 -2.12
N LYS A 151 21.80 3.96 -2.22
CA LYS A 151 23.23 3.81 -1.87
C LYS A 151 23.56 4.31 -0.46
N GLY A 152 22.65 4.09 0.49
CA GLY A 152 22.75 4.57 1.86
C GLY A 152 22.52 3.47 2.89
N ARG A 153 22.73 3.79 4.17
CA ARG A 153 22.46 2.92 5.32
C ARG A 153 21.24 3.44 6.07
N ALA A 154 20.46 2.52 6.69
CA ALA A 154 19.33 2.86 7.53
C ALA A 154 18.36 3.88 6.87
N MET A 155 17.97 3.59 5.62
CA MET A 155 17.23 4.50 4.76
C MET A 155 15.83 4.82 5.30
N LEU A 156 15.21 3.87 6.00
CA LEU A 156 13.88 4.00 6.59
C LEU A 156 13.93 4.17 8.12
N ALA A 157 15.09 4.51 8.69
CA ALA A 157 15.21 4.90 10.08
C ALA A 157 14.73 6.33 10.30
N ASP A 158 14.37 6.66 11.53
CA ASP A 158 14.17 8.04 11.96
C ASP A 158 15.12 8.43 13.11
N ALA A 159 15.06 9.69 13.50
CA ALA A 159 15.86 10.19 14.61
C ALA A 159 15.44 9.50 15.92
N GLY A 160 16.37 8.76 16.52
CA GLY A 160 16.19 8.15 17.84
C GLY A 160 15.59 6.74 17.83
N ARG A 161 15.21 6.18 16.68
CA ARG A 161 14.73 4.80 16.58
C ARG A 161 15.53 3.99 15.55
N SER A 162 15.76 2.71 15.85
CA SER A 162 16.38 1.81 14.88
C SER A 162 15.46 1.55 13.70
N THR A 163 16.03 1.28 12.52
CA THR A 163 15.29 0.88 11.33
C THR A 163 14.30 -0.25 11.61
N GLY A 164 14.74 -1.30 12.31
CA GLY A 164 13.86 -2.43 12.64
C GLY A 164 12.65 -2.03 13.48
N ARG A 165 12.82 -1.12 14.44
CA ARG A 165 11.69 -0.61 15.25
C ARG A 165 10.73 0.23 14.41
N VAL A 166 11.24 1.14 13.58
CA VAL A 166 10.40 1.98 12.71
C VAL A 166 9.58 1.11 11.77
N LEU A 167 10.21 0.14 11.12
CA LEU A 167 9.54 -0.73 10.17
C LEU A 167 8.52 -1.66 10.83
N TYR A 168 8.89 -2.32 11.94
CA TYR A 168 7.98 -3.23 12.63
C TYR A 168 6.75 -2.49 13.17
N GLN A 169 6.96 -1.38 13.85
CA GLN A 169 5.89 -0.55 14.37
C GLN A 169 5.01 0.00 13.24
N GLY A 170 5.62 0.53 12.19
CA GLY A 170 4.90 1.05 11.01
C GLY A 170 4.04 0.00 10.32
N ALA A 171 4.57 -1.22 10.15
CA ALA A 171 3.81 -2.34 9.57
C ALA A 171 2.62 -2.77 10.46
N CYS A 172 2.80 -2.80 11.78
CA CYS A 172 1.71 -3.12 12.70
C CYS A 172 0.61 -2.05 12.69
N GLU A 173 0.99 -0.78 12.79
CA GLU A 173 0.05 0.34 12.80
C GLU A 173 -0.68 0.48 11.45
N GLY A 174 0.07 0.46 10.35
CA GLY A 174 -0.51 0.59 9.02
C GLY A 174 -1.33 -0.63 8.62
N GLY A 175 -0.90 -1.83 8.99
CA GLY A 175 -1.67 -3.06 8.77
C GLY A 175 -2.99 -3.06 9.55
N ALA A 176 -2.99 -2.58 10.80
CA ALA A 176 -4.23 -2.43 11.57
C ALA A 176 -5.20 -1.44 10.93
N LEU A 177 -4.70 -0.30 10.46
CA LEU A 177 -5.51 0.68 9.74
C LEU A 177 -6.07 0.10 8.43
N ALA A 178 -5.24 -0.56 7.62
CA ALA A 178 -5.67 -1.22 6.40
C ALA A 178 -6.74 -2.29 6.66
N GLY A 179 -6.64 -3.00 7.78
CA GLY A 179 -7.64 -3.97 8.22
C GLY A 179 -8.87 -3.35 8.90
N GLY A 180 -8.92 -2.03 9.07
CA GLY A 180 -10.00 -1.33 9.78
C GLY A 180 -10.13 -1.73 11.25
N ARG A 181 -9.03 -2.11 11.92
CA ARG A 181 -9.03 -2.64 13.30
C ARG A 181 -8.31 -1.69 14.26
N ALA A 182 -8.84 -1.60 15.47
CA ALA A 182 -8.15 -0.96 16.60
C ALA A 182 -7.12 -1.94 17.18
N ALA A 183 -6.00 -2.10 16.48
CA ALA A 183 -4.92 -3.03 16.81
C ALA A 183 -3.56 -2.42 16.43
N GLY A 184 -2.49 -3.23 16.42
CA GLY A 184 -1.16 -2.80 15.96
C GLY A 184 -0.28 -2.20 17.04
N ALA A 185 -0.76 -2.10 18.27
CA ALA A 185 0.02 -1.70 19.44
C ALA A 185 -0.30 -2.61 20.63
N ILE A 186 0.66 -2.78 21.52
CA ILE A 186 0.45 -3.39 22.85
C ILE A 186 0.09 -2.25 23.79
N ALA A 187 -1.06 -2.38 24.45
CA ALA A 187 -1.56 -1.40 25.43
C ALA A 187 -0.77 -1.47 26.74
#